data_c74867b2452032ab77317ea6b9d687e5
#
_entry.id   c74867b2452032ab77317ea6b9d687e5
#
_cell.length_a   1.000
_cell.length_b   1.000
_cell.length_c   1.000
_cell.angle_alpha   90.00
_cell.angle_beta   90.00
_cell.angle_gamma   90.00
#
_symmetry.space_group_name_H-M   'P 1'
#
loop_
_entity.id
_entity.type
_entity.pdbx_description
1 polymer ?
#
loop_
_entity_poly.entity_id
_entity_poly.type
_entity_poly.pdbx_seq_one_letter_code
_entity_poly.pdbx_strand_id
1 'polypeptide(L)'
;VGWGWKETADAGLDIVSYTGNGSNPRNISHNLSAIPHWILIMDRDQGVDRFNYHQAIGNTHTLLLNATNPKIDSDVWNDTTPTSSVFTLGTNDVNANNVKYMAYVWTEKKGFSKFGSYKGNGNIDGPMIYTGFRPAWIMIRNTGATENWVLFDAKRDVFNEMSAILRADSAAAEGNQPDSYAIDFLSNGFKIREDDGKINSSNVEYVFMCFAESPFVNSNGLPVNAR
;
A
#
# COMPACT_ATOMS: atom_id res chain seq x y z
N VAL A 1 -5.76 10.51 14.58
CA VAL A 1 -5.13 10.94 13.32
C VAL A 1 -6.04 10.56 12.16
N GLY A 2 -6.13 11.41 11.14
CA GLY A 2 -6.90 11.15 9.92
C GLY A 2 -6.10 11.56 8.69
N TRP A 3 -6.10 10.72 7.66
CA TRP A 3 -5.51 11.01 6.36
C TRP A 3 -6.62 11.09 5.32
N GLY A 4 -6.59 12.09 4.46
CA GLY A 4 -7.59 12.31 3.42
C GLY A 4 -6.96 12.24 2.03
N TRP A 5 -7.58 11.49 1.15
CA TRP A 5 -7.24 11.45 -0.26
C TRP A 5 -8.41 11.96 -1.10
N LYS A 6 -8.10 12.72 -2.13
CA LYS A 6 -9.11 13.16 -3.09
C LYS A 6 -9.34 12.06 -4.11
N GLU A 7 -10.59 11.61 -4.23
CA GLU A 7 -11.01 10.71 -5.31
C GLU A 7 -10.99 11.46 -6.65
N THR A 8 -10.04 11.12 -7.49
CA THR A 8 -9.93 11.60 -8.88
C THR A 8 -8.85 10.81 -9.60
N ALA A 9 -9.04 10.56 -10.90
CA ALA A 9 -8.03 9.94 -11.75
C ALA A 9 -6.72 10.74 -11.80
N ASP A 10 -6.78 12.07 -11.65
CA ASP A 10 -5.59 12.94 -11.59
C ASP A 10 -4.76 12.68 -10.34
N ALA A 11 -5.39 12.41 -9.20
CA ALA A 11 -4.71 12.00 -7.97
C ALA A 11 -4.39 10.50 -7.92
N GLY A 12 -4.84 9.74 -8.92
CA GLY A 12 -4.60 8.31 -9.02
C GLY A 12 -5.42 7.46 -8.08
N LEU A 13 -6.59 7.92 -7.64
CA LEU A 13 -7.52 7.19 -6.79
C LEU A 13 -8.91 7.16 -7.41
N ASP A 14 -9.49 5.96 -7.48
CA ASP A 14 -10.91 5.74 -7.76
C ASP A 14 -11.53 4.89 -6.63
N ILE A 15 -12.76 5.17 -6.25
CA ILE A 15 -13.49 4.46 -5.20
C ILE A 15 -14.74 3.83 -5.83
N VAL A 16 -14.70 2.51 -5.96
CA VAL A 16 -15.77 1.75 -6.62
C VAL A 16 -16.62 1.02 -5.59
N SER A 17 -17.91 1.33 -5.54
CA SER A 17 -18.87 0.55 -4.78
C SER A 17 -19.61 -0.44 -5.68
N TYR A 18 -19.75 -1.68 -5.23
CA TYR A 18 -20.50 -2.70 -5.96
C TYR A 18 -21.22 -3.66 -5.00
N THR A 19 -22.26 -4.31 -5.51
CA THR A 19 -22.93 -5.41 -4.82
C THR A 19 -22.47 -6.72 -5.44
N GLY A 20 -22.04 -7.67 -4.63
CA GLY A 20 -21.65 -9.00 -5.05
C GLY A 20 -22.82 -9.74 -5.74
N ASN A 21 -22.51 -10.57 -6.73
CA ASN A 21 -23.51 -11.34 -7.48
C ASN A 21 -23.24 -12.86 -7.46
N GLY A 22 -22.20 -13.28 -6.74
CA GLY A 22 -21.80 -14.70 -6.62
C GLY A 22 -21.25 -15.33 -7.91
N SER A 23 -21.08 -14.55 -9.00
CA SER A 23 -20.51 -15.07 -10.24
C SER A 23 -19.00 -14.86 -10.28
N ASN A 24 -18.25 -15.91 -10.53
CA ASN A 24 -16.80 -15.88 -10.65
C ASN A 24 -16.37 -16.56 -11.97
N PRO A 25 -15.48 -15.93 -12.79
CA PRO A 25 -14.90 -14.59 -12.61
C PRO A 25 -15.90 -13.45 -12.85
N ARG A 26 -15.61 -12.29 -12.25
CA ARG A 26 -16.38 -11.06 -12.46
C ARG A 26 -15.46 -9.86 -12.65
N ASN A 27 -15.71 -9.06 -13.68
CA ASN A 27 -15.02 -7.81 -13.91
C ASN A 27 -15.71 -6.64 -13.20
N ILE A 28 -14.91 -5.82 -12.51
CA ILE A 28 -15.34 -4.57 -11.90
C ILE A 28 -14.64 -3.42 -12.63
N SER A 29 -15.42 -2.48 -13.15
CA SER A 29 -14.89 -1.30 -13.84
C SER A 29 -14.39 -0.26 -12.86
N HIS A 30 -13.36 0.49 -13.27
CA HIS A 30 -12.83 1.66 -12.58
C HIS A 30 -12.49 2.79 -13.57
N ASN A 31 -12.35 4.03 -13.08
CA ASN A 31 -12.21 5.24 -13.88
C ASN A 31 -10.78 5.83 -13.87
N LEU A 32 -9.77 5.08 -13.49
CA LEU A 32 -8.38 5.59 -13.41
C LEU A 32 -7.76 5.87 -14.78
N SER A 33 -8.25 5.22 -15.86
CA SER A 33 -7.63 5.24 -17.19
C SER A 33 -6.14 4.82 -17.18
N ALA A 34 -5.74 4.04 -16.18
CA ALA A 34 -4.39 3.53 -15.98
C ALA A 34 -4.46 2.21 -15.19
N ILE A 35 -3.46 1.34 -15.35
CA ILE A 35 -3.40 0.07 -14.64
C ILE A 35 -3.23 0.33 -13.13
N PRO A 36 -4.07 -0.27 -12.27
CA PRO A 36 -3.92 -0.18 -10.83
C PRO A 36 -2.60 -0.79 -10.33
N HIS A 37 -1.96 -0.09 -9.41
CA HIS A 37 -0.78 -0.57 -8.68
C HIS A 37 -1.16 -1.19 -7.34
N TRP A 38 -2.27 -0.72 -6.75
CA TRP A 38 -2.83 -1.21 -5.50
C TRP A 38 -4.35 -1.21 -5.56
N ILE A 39 -4.97 -2.30 -5.09
CA ILE A 39 -6.42 -2.38 -4.90
C ILE A 39 -6.68 -2.89 -3.49
N LEU A 40 -7.53 -2.20 -2.75
CA LEU A 40 -8.04 -2.65 -1.45
C LEU A 40 -9.54 -2.88 -1.57
N ILE A 41 -10.00 -4.10 -1.34
CA ILE A 41 -11.42 -4.44 -1.27
C ILE A 41 -11.80 -4.71 0.17
N MET A 42 -12.91 -4.11 0.59
CA MET A 42 -13.54 -4.39 1.88
C MET A 42 -15.04 -4.58 1.73
N ASP A 43 -15.55 -5.53 2.46
CA ASP A 43 -16.96 -5.77 2.70
C ASP A 43 -17.51 -4.68 3.64
N ARG A 44 -18.71 -4.21 3.36
CA ARG A 44 -19.39 -3.17 4.15
C ARG A 44 -20.42 -3.75 5.12
N ASP A 45 -20.80 -5.01 4.96
CA ASP A 45 -21.93 -5.61 5.67
C ASP A 45 -21.48 -6.61 6.75
N GLN A 46 -20.36 -7.30 6.59
CA GLN A 46 -19.99 -8.45 7.43
C GLN A 46 -18.69 -8.27 8.22
N GLY A 47 -17.84 -7.32 7.84
CA GLY A 47 -16.59 -7.04 8.55
C GLY A 47 -15.55 -8.16 8.43
N VAL A 48 -15.55 -8.87 7.32
CA VAL A 48 -14.57 -9.93 6.99
C VAL A 48 -13.22 -9.36 6.58
N ASP A 49 -12.38 -10.16 5.99
CA ASP A 49 -11.04 -9.78 5.57
C ASP A 49 -11.03 -8.62 4.56
N ARG A 50 -9.93 -7.85 4.58
CA ARG A 50 -9.68 -6.70 3.70
C ARG A 50 -8.59 -7.06 2.74
N PHE A 51 -8.98 -7.45 1.53
CA PHE A 51 -8.11 -8.02 0.52
C PHE A 51 -7.34 -6.94 -0.25
N ASN A 52 -6.03 -7.09 -0.34
CA ASN A 52 -5.16 -6.19 -1.07
C ASN A 52 -4.46 -6.87 -2.23
N TYR A 53 -4.63 -6.31 -3.42
CA TYR A 53 -3.74 -6.50 -4.56
C TYR A 53 -2.59 -5.49 -4.47
N HIS A 54 -1.40 -5.93 -4.79
CA HIS A 54 -0.26 -5.05 -5.07
C HIS A 54 0.51 -5.58 -6.27
N GLN A 55 0.85 -4.71 -7.22
CA GLN A 55 1.47 -5.14 -8.48
C GLN A 55 2.75 -5.97 -8.30
N ALA A 56 3.55 -5.70 -7.24
CA ALA A 56 4.81 -6.42 -7.02
C ALA A 56 4.61 -7.87 -6.52
N ILE A 57 3.48 -8.19 -5.87
CA ILE A 57 3.17 -9.58 -5.49
C ILE A 57 2.35 -10.31 -6.57
N GLY A 58 1.86 -9.56 -7.58
CA GLY A 58 1.11 -10.11 -8.70
C GLY A 58 -0.34 -10.45 -8.38
N ASN A 59 -0.98 -11.10 -9.34
CA ASN A 59 -2.41 -11.42 -9.35
C ASN A 59 -2.73 -12.83 -8.79
N THR A 60 -1.72 -13.62 -8.45
CA THR A 60 -1.85 -14.93 -7.81
C THR A 60 -1.79 -14.86 -6.28
N HIS A 61 -1.56 -13.68 -5.72
CA HIS A 61 -1.42 -13.50 -4.29
C HIS A 61 -2.24 -12.32 -3.78
N THR A 62 -2.60 -12.37 -2.50
CA THR A 62 -3.24 -11.27 -1.78
C THR A 62 -2.57 -11.02 -0.43
N LEU A 63 -2.74 -9.81 0.10
CA LEU A 63 -2.41 -9.44 1.47
C LEU A 63 -3.69 -9.02 2.19
N LEU A 64 -3.77 -9.27 3.49
CA LEU A 64 -4.89 -8.84 4.32
C LEU A 64 -4.51 -7.60 5.12
N LEU A 65 -5.27 -6.49 4.97
CA LEU A 65 -4.96 -5.25 5.70
C LEU A 65 -5.27 -5.35 7.20
N ASN A 66 -6.17 -6.21 7.57
CA ASN A 66 -6.63 -6.42 8.96
C ASN A 66 -5.97 -7.65 9.61
N ALA A 67 -4.90 -8.19 9.04
CA ALA A 67 -4.22 -9.38 9.54
C ALA A 67 -2.70 -9.31 9.34
N THR A 68 -1.99 -10.16 10.09
CA THR A 68 -0.52 -10.23 10.08
C THR A 68 0.04 -11.33 9.16
N ASN A 69 -0.79 -12.06 8.44
CA ASN A 69 -0.35 -13.15 7.55
C ASN A 69 0.62 -12.66 6.47
N PRO A 70 1.62 -13.44 6.06
CA PRO A 70 2.37 -13.18 4.83
C PRO A 70 1.44 -13.17 3.61
N LYS A 71 1.97 -12.87 2.42
CA LYS A 71 1.17 -12.96 1.19
C LYS A 71 0.59 -14.37 1.04
N ILE A 72 -0.68 -14.43 0.67
CA ILE A 72 -1.45 -15.66 0.56
C ILE A 72 -1.64 -15.96 -0.92
N ASP A 73 -1.31 -17.16 -1.36
CA ASP A 73 -1.68 -17.69 -2.67
C ASP A 73 -3.22 -17.83 -2.74
N SER A 74 -3.85 -17.17 -3.68
CA SER A 74 -5.32 -17.04 -3.67
C SER A 74 -5.87 -16.58 -5.01
N ASP A 75 -6.96 -17.18 -5.43
CA ASP A 75 -7.71 -16.86 -6.66
C ASP A 75 -8.59 -15.58 -6.52
N VAL A 76 -8.44 -14.81 -5.46
CA VAL A 76 -9.24 -13.57 -5.24
C VAL A 76 -9.23 -12.66 -6.48
N TRP A 77 -8.10 -12.58 -7.18
CA TRP A 77 -7.92 -11.77 -8.40
C TRP A 77 -8.10 -12.58 -9.69
N ASN A 78 -8.59 -13.84 -9.60
CA ASN A 78 -8.77 -14.78 -10.72
C ASN A 78 -7.52 -14.92 -11.61
N ASP A 79 -6.33 -14.88 -11.01
CA ASP A 79 -5.03 -14.91 -11.70
C ASP A 79 -4.95 -13.93 -12.89
N THR A 80 -5.74 -12.86 -12.83
CA THR A 80 -5.91 -11.91 -13.94
C THR A 80 -5.33 -10.55 -13.54
N THR A 81 -4.34 -10.10 -14.29
CA THR A 81 -3.74 -8.76 -14.10
C THR A 81 -4.78 -7.67 -14.40
N PRO A 82 -4.96 -6.69 -13.49
CA PRO A 82 -5.81 -5.54 -13.72
C PRO A 82 -5.43 -4.79 -15.01
N THR A 83 -6.42 -4.25 -15.71
CA THR A 83 -6.25 -3.41 -16.90
C THR A 83 -6.41 -1.93 -16.56
N SER A 84 -6.36 -1.06 -17.57
CA SER A 84 -6.63 0.38 -17.38
C SER A 84 -8.12 0.72 -17.13
N SER A 85 -9.01 -0.28 -17.17
CA SER A 85 -10.46 -0.07 -17.05
C SER A 85 -11.16 -1.05 -16.11
N VAL A 86 -10.59 -2.23 -15.84
CA VAL A 86 -11.21 -3.26 -15.01
C VAL A 86 -10.19 -4.01 -14.17
N PHE A 87 -10.62 -4.54 -13.03
CA PHE A 87 -9.98 -5.62 -12.30
C PHE A 87 -10.96 -6.79 -12.16
N THR A 88 -10.43 -8.01 -12.01
CA THR A 88 -11.24 -9.23 -12.04
C THR A 88 -11.30 -9.85 -10.63
N LEU A 89 -12.48 -10.29 -10.23
CA LEU A 89 -12.75 -11.02 -9.00
C LEU A 89 -12.90 -12.50 -9.30
N GLY A 90 -12.27 -13.36 -8.49
CA GLY A 90 -12.24 -14.81 -8.67
C GLY A 90 -12.94 -15.62 -7.59
N THR A 91 -13.26 -15.01 -6.43
CA THR A 91 -13.85 -15.74 -5.29
C THR A 91 -15.04 -15.02 -4.68
N ASN A 92 -15.82 -15.77 -3.88
CA ASN A 92 -16.94 -15.20 -3.13
C ASN A 92 -16.50 -14.32 -1.94
N ASP A 93 -15.24 -14.40 -1.50
CA ASP A 93 -14.72 -13.52 -0.43
C ASP A 93 -14.85 -12.04 -0.79
N VAL A 94 -14.74 -11.73 -2.08
CA VAL A 94 -14.86 -10.36 -2.61
C VAL A 94 -16.08 -10.18 -3.53
N ASN A 95 -16.94 -11.22 -3.70
CA ASN A 95 -18.09 -11.18 -4.60
C ASN A 95 -19.29 -12.03 -4.13
N ALA A 96 -19.48 -12.23 -2.83
CA ALA A 96 -20.62 -12.96 -2.31
C ALA A 96 -21.95 -12.31 -2.71
N ASN A 97 -22.94 -13.13 -3.05
CA ASN A 97 -24.23 -12.63 -3.55
C ASN A 97 -24.92 -11.71 -2.57
N ASN A 98 -25.38 -10.55 -3.03
CA ASN A 98 -26.06 -9.50 -2.27
C ASN A 98 -25.22 -8.79 -1.17
N VAL A 99 -23.93 -9.10 -1.03
CA VAL A 99 -23.04 -8.39 -0.11
C VAL A 99 -22.51 -7.11 -0.77
N LYS A 100 -22.45 -6.01 0.00
CA LYS A 100 -21.98 -4.71 -0.49
C LYS A 100 -20.49 -4.56 -0.23
N TYR A 101 -19.75 -4.21 -1.27
CA TYR A 101 -18.31 -4.00 -1.23
C TYR A 101 -17.92 -2.56 -1.58
N MET A 102 -16.74 -2.18 -1.11
CA MET A 102 -16.03 -0.98 -1.51
C MET A 102 -14.62 -1.37 -1.96
N ALA A 103 -14.23 -0.96 -3.16
CA ALA A 103 -12.87 -1.09 -3.66
C ALA A 103 -12.22 0.29 -3.77
N TYR A 104 -11.08 0.44 -3.11
CA TYR A 104 -10.18 1.57 -3.31
C TYR A 104 -9.13 1.14 -4.31
N VAL A 105 -9.02 1.87 -5.40
CA VAL A 105 -8.18 1.49 -6.54
C VAL A 105 -7.18 2.61 -6.80
N TRP A 106 -5.88 2.32 -6.63
CA TRP A 106 -4.84 3.32 -6.82
C TRP A 106 -3.93 3.01 -8.00
N THR A 107 -3.54 4.07 -8.71
CA THR A 107 -2.45 4.07 -9.67
C THR A 107 -1.40 5.09 -9.27
N GLU A 108 -0.13 4.79 -9.55
CA GLU A 108 1.00 5.68 -9.26
C GLU A 108 0.90 6.99 -10.05
N LYS A 109 1.19 8.10 -9.38
CA LYS A 109 1.30 9.43 -9.98
C LYS A 109 2.68 10.02 -9.70
N LYS A 110 3.41 10.30 -10.78
CA LYS A 110 4.77 10.83 -10.71
C LYS A 110 4.84 12.11 -9.86
N GLY A 111 5.76 12.14 -8.89
CA GLY A 111 5.92 13.25 -7.96
C GLY A 111 4.85 13.37 -6.88
N PHE A 112 3.87 12.46 -6.84
CA PHE A 112 2.79 12.47 -5.84
C PHE A 112 2.68 11.16 -5.05
N SER A 113 2.67 10.01 -5.74
CA SER A 113 2.52 8.71 -5.08
C SER A 113 3.43 7.66 -5.69
N LYS A 114 3.83 6.68 -4.88
CA LYS A 114 4.62 5.51 -5.29
C LYS A 114 4.09 4.26 -4.60
N PHE A 115 3.91 3.20 -5.40
CA PHE A 115 3.54 1.87 -4.95
C PHE A 115 4.63 0.91 -5.43
N GLY A 116 5.51 0.49 -4.54
CA GLY A 116 6.68 -0.27 -4.93
C GLY A 116 7.00 -1.41 -3.99
N SER A 117 8.12 -2.04 -4.25
CA SER A 117 8.69 -3.06 -3.37
C SER A 117 10.18 -2.81 -3.15
N TYR A 118 10.70 -3.39 -2.09
CA TYR A 118 12.13 -3.46 -1.83
C TYR A 118 12.46 -4.78 -1.13
N LYS A 119 13.73 -5.14 -1.16
CA LYS A 119 14.25 -6.31 -0.47
C LYS A 119 15.04 -5.87 0.75
N GLY A 120 14.71 -6.42 1.91
CA GLY A 120 15.43 -6.18 3.14
C GLY A 120 16.84 -6.78 3.10
N ASN A 121 17.77 -6.14 3.78
CA ASN A 121 19.16 -6.61 3.89
C ASN A 121 19.53 -7.12 5.30
N GLY A 122 18.63 -7.00 6.28
CA GLY A 122 18.86 -7.43 7.67
C GLY A 122 20.00 -6.66 8.37
N ASN A 123 20.18 -5.40 8.04
CA ASN A 123 21.25 -4.57 8.60
C ASN A 123 20.69 -3.20 8.97
N ILE A 124 21.17 -2.61 10.07
CA ILE A 124 20.82 -1.24 10.49
C ILE A 124 21.18 -0.18 9.44
N ASP A 125 22.19 -0.42 8.61
CA ASP A 125 22.42 0.32 7.37
C ASP A 125 21.55 -0.28 6.25
N GLY A 126 20.24 -0.11 6.39
CA GLY A 126 19.23 -0.67 5.52
C GLY A 126 19.20 -0.07 4.12
N PRO A 127 18.36 -0.60 3.22
CA PRO A 127 18.26 -0.11 1.86
C PRO A 127 17.69 1.32 1.80
N MET A 128 18.17 2.10 0.82
CA MET A 128 17.56 3.35 0.39
C MET A 128 16.62 3.07 -0.76
N ILE A 129 15.37 3.52 -0.63
CA ILE A 129 14.30 3.32 -1.61
C ILE A 129 13.98 4.65 -2.28
N TYR A 130 14.23 4.71 -3.59
CA TYR A 130 13.95 5.90 -4.39
C TYR A 130 12.46 5.99 -4.75
N THR A 131 11.82 7.10 -4.39
CA THR A 131 10.42 7.40 -4.73
C THR A 131 10.29 8.54 -5.75
N GLY A 132 11.34 9.37 -5.89
CA GLY A 132 11.34 10.57 -6.70
C GLY A 132 10.77 11.80 -5.98
N PHE A 133 10.46 11.69 -4.69
CA PHE A 133 9.98 12.78 -3.83
C PHE A 133 10.28 12.46 -2.35
N ARG A 134 10.20 13.48 -1.49
CA ARG A 134 10.19 13.28 -0.05
C ARG A 134 8.81 12.75 0.37
N PRO A 135 8.72 11.58 1.02
CA PRO A 135 7.46 11.10 1.55
C PRO A 135 6.92 11.99 2.68
N ALA A 136 5.60 12.11 2.77
CA ALA A 136 4.89 12.60 3.95
C ALA A 136 4.25 11.44 4.74
N TRP A 137 3.92 10.36 4.05
CA TRP A 137 3.26 9.20 4.61
C TRP A 137 3.70 7.94 3.87
N ILE A 138 3.98 6.89 4.63
CA ILE A 138 4.33 5.56 4.09
C ILE A 138 3.59 4.48 4.88
N MET A 139 3.11 3.47 4.19
CA MET A 139 2.69 2.20 4.74
C MET A 139 3.54 1.08 4.15
N ILE A 140 4.08 0.21 5.01
CA ILE A 140 4.99 -0.88 4.63
C ILE A 140 4.41 -2.22 5.11
N ARG A 141 4.61 -3.27 4.30
CA ARG A 141 4.24 -4.64 4.63
C ARG A 141 5.34 -5.63 4.27
N ASN A 142 5.70 -6.47 5.25
CA ASN A 142 6.47 -7.69 5.02
C ASN A 142 5.60 -8.71 4.27
N THR A 143 6.07 -9.23 3.12
CA THR A 143 5.30 -10.19 2.32
C THR A 143 5.62 -11.64 2.62
N GLY A 144 6.70 -11.90 3.34
CA GLY A 144 7.23 -13.26 3.57
C GLY A 144 7.03 -13.81 4.98
N ALA A 145 6.63 -12.99 5.95
CA ALA A 145 6.49 -13.40 7.35
C ALA A 145 5.24 -12.83 8.00
N THR A 146 4.87 -13.41 9.15
CA THR A 146 3.79 -12.92 10.02
C THR A 146 4.24 -11.67 10.76
N GLU A 147 3.91 -10.50 10.22
CA GLU A 147 4.30 -9.20 10.76
C GLU A 147 3.14 -8.20 10.65
N ASN A 148 3.20 -7.09 11.40
CA ASN A 148 2.21 -6.03 11.27
C ASN A 148 2.44 -5.17 10.02
N TRP A 149 1.37 -4.52 9.55
CA TRP A 149 1.47 -3.34 8.72
C TRP A 149 2.01 -2.18 9.56
N VAL A 150 3.00 -1.46 9.06
CA VAL A 150 3.56 -0.28 9.74
C VAL A 150 3.35 0.97 8.92
N LEU A 151 2.95 2.06 9.61
CA LEU A 151 2.66 3.36 9.01
C LEU A 151 3.53 4.43 9.67
N PHE A 152 4.20 5.20 8.84
CA PHE A 152 4.99 6.38 9.23
C PHE A 152 4.36 7.64 8.65
N ASP A 153 4.47 8.76 9.38
CA ASP A 153 3.78 10.00 9.03
C ASP A 153 4.59 11.21 9.53
N ALA A 154 5.06 12.04 8.60
CA ALA A 154 5.89 13.22 8.86
C ALA A 154 5.19 14.32 9.67
N LYS A 155 3.88 14.21 9.95
CA LYS A 155 3.16 15.16 10.82
C LYS A 155 3.10 14.72 12.28
N ARG A 156 3.24 13.43 12.53
CA ARG A 156 3.33 12.87 13.89
C ARG A 156 4.77 12.84 14.39
N ASP A 157 5.68 12.48 13.51
CA ASP A 157 7.11 12.41 13.76
C ASP A 157 7.84 13.27 12.73
N VAL A 158 8.25 14.48 13.13
CA VAL A 158 8.67 15.53 12.19
C VAL A 158 10.16 15.50 11.85
N PHE A 159 10.95 14.76 12.62
CA PHE A 159 12.40 14.68 12.44
C PHE A 159 12.84 13.25 12.12
N ASN A 160 13.87 13.11 11.32
CA ASN A 160 14.59 11.86 11.18
C ASN A 160 15.43 11.59 12.46
N GLU A 161 15.58 10.39 12.89
CA GLU A 161 14.93 9.18 12.40
C GLU A 161 13.48 9.12 12.84
N MET A 162 12.59 8.71 11.93
CA MET A 162 11.17 8.56 12.24
C MET A 162 10.93 7.18 12.83
N SER A 163 10.35 7.10 14.03
CA SER A 163 10.13 5.86 14.78
C SER A 163 8.74 5.72 15.36
N ALA A 164 7.92 6.76 15.29
CA ALA A 164 6.54 6.75 15.73
C ALA A 164 5.64 6.02 14.71
N ILE A 165 5.34 4.75 14.98
CA ILE A 165 4.55 3.91 14.07
C ILE A 165 3.10 3.75 14.53
N LEU A 166 2.20 3.64 13.56
CA LEU A 166 0.87 3.04 13.72
C LEU A 166 0.81 1.71 12.97
N ARG A 167 -0.17 0.88 13.34
CA ARG A 167 -0.41 -0.42 12.71
C ARG A 167 -1.83 -0.45 12.15
N ALA A 168 -2.01 -0.87 10.89
CA ALA A 168 -3.34 -0.93 10.28
C ALA A 168 -4.16 -2.14 10.76
N ASP A 169 -3.49 -3.18 11.21
CA ASP A 169 -4.02 -4.48 11.64
C ASP A 169 -4.08 -4.66 13.16
N SER A 170 -3.87 -3.59 13.93
CA SER A 170 -3.83 -3.67 15.39
C SER A 170 -4.43 -2.43 16.05
N ALA A 171 -5.11 -2.64 17.17
CA ALA A 171 -5.60 -1.58 18.06
C ALA A 171 -4.52 -1.09 19.05
N ALA A 172 -3.28 -1.54 18.92
CA ALA A 172 -2.18 -1.08 19.77
C ALA A 172 -2.00 0.44 19.63
N ALA A 173 -1.66 1.08 20.73
CA ALA A 173 -1.30 2.49 20.75
C ALA A 173 -0.10 2.76 19.84
N GLU A 174 0.11 4.03 19.49
CA GLU A 174 1.30 4.47 18.78
C GLU A 174 2.56 3.94 19.45
N GLY A 175 3.40 3.26 18.70
CA GLY A 175 4.70 2.79 19.16
C GLY A 175 5.76 3.84 18.82
N ASN A 176 6.52 4.27 19.81
CA ASN A 176 7.74 5.05 19.59
C ASN A 176 8.91 4.18 20.05
N GLN A 177 9.58 3.52 19.11
CA GLN A 177 10.65 2.55 19.38
C GLN A 177 11.80 2.78 18.38
N PRO A 178 12.66 3.79 18.62
CA PRO A 178 13.75 4.14 17.71
C PRO A 178 14.73 2.98 17.46
N ASP A 179 14.90 2.11 18.45
CA ASP A 179 15.77 0.94 18.34
C ASP A 179 15.12 -0.27 17.62
N SER A 180 13.96 -0.07 16.97
CA SER A 180 13.24 -1.16 16.28
C SER A 180 12.62 -0.76 14.95
N TYR A 181 12.20 0.48 14.76
CA TYR A 181 11.42 0.90 13.59
C TYR A 181 11.86 2.26 13.07
N ALA A 182 13.14 2.46 12.86
CA ALA A 182 13.62 3.75 12.38
C ALA A 182 13.71 3.79 10.85
N ILE A 183 13.20 4.88 10.27
CA ILE A 183 13.39 5.22 8.86
C ILE A 183 13.72 6.71 8.72
N ASP A 184 14.51 7.05 7.70
CA ASP A 184 14.71 8.43 7.28
C ASP A 184 13.82 8.78 6.10
N PHE A 185 13.09 9.89 6.17
CA PHE A 185 12.48 10.51 5.00
C PHE A 185 13.47 11.47 4.34
N LEU A 186 13.90 11.09 3.14
CA LEU A 186 14.89 11.83 2.34
C LEU A 186 14.19 12.67 1.27
N SER A 187 14.89 13.64 0.68
CA SER A 187 14.33 14.49 -0.37
C SER A 187 13.81 13.75 -1.60
N ASN A 188 14.29 12.53 -1.85
CA ASN A 188 13.97 11.73 -3.05
C ASN A 188 13.56 10.29 -2.75
N GLY A 189 13.25 9.98 -1.47
CA GLY A 189 12.86 8.63 -1.06
C GLY A 189 12.90 8.44 0.45
N PHE A 190 13.10 7.22 0.87
CA PHE A 190 13.28 6.88 2.29
C PHE A 190 14.39 5.84 2.46
N LYS A 191 15.01 5.82 3.62
CA LYS A 191 16.05 4.87 4.00
C LYS A 191 15.65 4.14 5.26
N ILE A 192 15.79 2.82 5.24
CA ILE A 192 15.60 1.99 6.43
C ILE A 192 16.83 2.13 7.33
N ARG A 193 16.59 2.24 8.65
CA ARG A 193 17.65 2.49 9.65
C ARG A 193 17.74 1.41 10.72
N GLU A 194 16.88 0.36 10.60
CA GLU A 194 16.83 -0.75 11.53
C GLU A 194 16.70 -2.09 10.79
N ASP A 195 16.99 -3.20 11.47
CA ASP A 195 16.95 -4.55 10.94
C ASP A 195 15.69 -5.35 11.35
N ASP A 196 14.70 -4.69 11.98
CA ASP A 196 13.47 -5.32 12.46
C ASP A 196 12.68 -6.02 11.33
N GLY A 197 12.09 -7.14 11.68
CA GLY A 197 11.32 -8.00 10.76
C GLY A 197 10.18 -7.33 10.03
N LYS A 198 9.57 -6.27 10.59
CA LYS A 198 8.48 -5.53 9.97
C LYS A 198 8.94 -4.67 8.79
N ILE A 199 10.21 -4.28 8.78
CA ILE A 199 10.73 -3.33 7.77
C ILE A 199 12.00 -3.80 7.06
N ASN A 200 12.81 -4.75 7.60
CA ASN A 200 14.12 -5.04 7.02
C ASN A 200 14.72 -6.44 7.27
N SER A 201 13.93 -7.49 7.42
CA SER A 201 14.50 -8.86 7.47
C SER A 201 15.34 -9.17 6.24
N SER A 202 16.46 -9.84 6.44
CA SER A 202 17.38 -10.23 5.37
C SER A 202 16.69 -11.10 4.30
N ASN A 203 16.85 -10.70 3.03
CA ASN A 203 16.29 -11.37 1.86
C ASN A 203 14.76 -11.43 1.75
N VAL A 204 14.02 -10.77 2.63
CA VAL A 204 12.56 -10.68 2.56
C VAL A 204 12.12 -9.53 1.66
N GLU A 205 11.07 -9.74 0.88
CA GLU A 205 10.43 -8.72 0.06
C GLU A 205 9.38 -7.95 0.87
N TYR A 206 9.38 -6.64 0.69
CA TYR A 206 8.43 -5.70 1.28
C TYR A 206 7.70 -4.97 0.17
N VAL A 207 6.42 -4.72 0.37
CA VAL A 207 5.65 -3.79 -0.46
C VAL A 207 5.37 -2.52 0.32
N PHE A 208 5.26 -1.41 -0.40
CA PHE A 208 4.94 -0.14 0.22
C PHE A 208 4.01 0.72 -0.63
N MET A 209 3.28 1.59 0.06
CA MET A 209 2.50 2.68 -0.49
C MET A 209 3.03 3.98 0.14
N CYS A 210 3.36 4.99 -0.66
CA CYS A 210 3.77 6.29 -0.12
C CYS A 210 3.22 7.46 -0.91
N PHE A 211 3.08 8.60 -0.22
CA PHE A 211 2.60 9.87 -0.78
C PHE A 211 3.56 11.00 -0.45
N ALA A 212 3.70 11.94 -1.39
CA ALA A 212 4.63 13.06 -1.31
C ALA A 212 4.23 14.11 -0.28
N GLU A 213 5.23 14.72 0.38
CA GLU A 213 5.05 15.88 1.23
C GLU A 213 4.62 17.11 0.43
N SER A 214 5.20 17.28 -0.76
CA SER A 214 4.93 18.39 -1.67
C SER A 214 4.80 17.86 -3.10
N PRO A 215 3.58 17.59 -3.58
CA PRO A 215 3.34 16.94 -4.87
C PRO A 215 3.49 17.91 -6.05
N PHE A 216 4.71 18.26 -6.41
CA PHE A 216 5.00 19.11 -7.55
C PHE A 216 5.77 18.38 -8.65
N VAL A 217 5.37 18.66 -9.88
CA VAL A 217 6.12 18.34 -11.09
C VAL A 217 6.33 19.63 -11.88
N ASN A 218 7.49 19.78 -12.55
CA ASN A 218 7.71 20.89 -13.47
C ASN A 218 6.94 20.68 -14.78
N SER A 219 7.01 21.66 -15.70
CA SER A 219 6.35 21.60 -17.01
C SER A 219 6.75 20.40 -17.87
N ASN A 220 7.90 19.77 -17.59
CA ASN A 220 8.38 18.57 -18.25
C ASN A 220 7.95 17.27 -17.52
N GLY A 221 7.09 17.37 -16.50
CA GLY A 221 6.64 16.25 -15.70
C GLY A 221 7.73 15.63 -14.82
N LEU A 222 8.78 16.38 -14.48
CA LEU A 222 9.81 15.92 -13.55
C LEU A 222 9.45 16.34 -12.12
N PRO A 223 9.59 15.44 -11.11
CA PRO A 223 9.42 15.84 -9.72
C PRO A 223 10.41 16.93 -9.32
N VAL A 224 9.92 17.95 -8.62
CA VAL A 224 10.73 19.11 -8.14
C VAL A 224 10.72 19.19 -6.61
N ASN A 225 10.79 18.06 -5.95
CA ASN A 225 10.74 17.95 -4.50
C ASN A 225 12.13 18.12 -3.86
N ALA A 226 13.04 18.79 -4.53
CA ALA A 226 14.35 19.07 -3.98
C ALA A 226 14.26 20.14 -2.87
N ARG A 227 14.54 19.75 -1.65
CA ARG A 227 14.98 20.59 -0.54
C ARG A 227 16.17 19.94 0.13
#